data_400831237c234795c1ccfee76992e89e
#
_entry.id   400831237c234795c1ccfee76992e89e
#
_cell.length_a   1.000
_cell.length_b   1.000
_cell.length_c   1.000
_cell.angle_alpha   90.00
_cell.angle_beta   90.00
_cell.angle_gamma   90.00
#
_symmetry.space_group_name_H-M   'P 1'
#
loop_
_entity.id
_entity.type
_entity.pdbx_description
1 polymer ?
#
loop_
_entity_poly.entity_id
_entity_poly.type
_entity_poly.pdbx_seq_one_letter_code
_entity_poly.pdbx_strand_id
1 'polypeptide(L)'
;MKVYDLTLPFAIDMMVFPGTPSMSYKLSQTITKDNYNLGIASINTHAGTHTDAPLHFIQGGDSLEEIDVCKYIGKTVIADCSVKSDFDKIYVSDLLPYSEKIADCKRVIIKTGWSKHFNEPKYFTDYPVITLELANWLVKLGILMIGVEPPSLNPKKYIEVHKALLSAGVVIVEGLTNLETIPGDEIFFIGAPIALKGADGFPLRALGIEF
;
A
#
# COMPACT_ATOMS: atom_id res chain seq x y z
N MET A 1 -21.47 12.06 3.97
CA MET A 1 -20.25 11.25 4.14
C MET A 1 -20.42 9.94 3.38
N LYS A 2 -19.52 9.64 2.46
CA LYS A 2 -19.47 8.37 1.74
C LYS A 2 -18.14 7.69 2.02
N VAL A 3 -18.14 6.38 2.19
CA VAL A 3 -16.95 5.60 2.50
C VAL A 3 -16.67 4.65 1.34
N TYR A 4 -15.43 4.65 0.87
CA TYR A 4 -14.92 3.76 -0.16
C TYR A 4 -13.97 2.76 0.48
N ASP A 5 -14.20 1.47 0.27
CA ASP A 5 -13.29 0.42 0.71
C ASP A 5 -12.22 0.18 -0.37
N LEU A 6 -10.99 0.54 -0.04
CA LEU A 6 -9.84 0.47 -0.94
C LEU A 6 -8.95 -0.74 -0.66
N THR A 7 -9.50 -1.74 0.06
CA THR A 7 -8.78 -2.93 0.52
C THR A 7 -9.06 -4.11 -0.40
N LEU A 8 -8.03 -4.79 -0.87
CA LEU A 8 -8.17 -6.11 -1.50
C LEU A 8 -8.82 -7.09 -0.51
N PRO A 9 -9.78 -7.93 -0.94
CA PRO A 9 -10.33 -8.97 -0.09
C PRO A 9 -9.21 -9.88 0.44
N PHE A 10 -9.05 -9.92 1.77
CA PHE A 10 -8.02 -10.74 2.40
C PHE A 10 -8.54 -12.18 2.60
N ALA A 11 -7.86 -13.14 1.99
CA ALA A 11 -8.14 -14.57 2.12
C ALA A 11 -6.86 -15.35 2.39
N ILE A 12 -6.96 -16.43 3.13
CA ILE A 12 -5.79 -17.26 3.50
C ILE A 12 -5.15 -17.92 2.27
N ASP A 13 -5.93 -18.20 1.26
CA ASP A 13 -5.52 -18.80 -0.02
C ASP A 13 -5.33 -17.78 -1.14
N MET A 14 -5.36 -16.47 -0.81
CA MET A 14 -5.10 -15.41 -1.80
C MET A 14 -3.70 -15.52 -2.39
N MET A 15 -3.54 -15.02 -3.60
CA MET A 15 -2.21 -14.90 -4.19
C MET A 15 -1.33 -13.95 -3.35
N VAL A 16 -0.13 -14.40 -3.04
CA VAL A 16 0.91 -13.64 -2.33
C VAL A 16 2.15 -13.54 -3.20
N PHE A 17 3.10 -12.70 -2.83
CA PHE A 17 4.34 -12.54 -3.59
C PHE A 17 5.05 -13.89 -3.74
N PRO A 18 5.50 -14.27 -4.96
CA PRO A 18 6.11 -15.57 -5.20
C PRO A 18 7.31 -15.85 -4.29
N GLY A 19 7.31 -17.02 -3.67
CA GLY A 19 8.37 -17.46 -2.75
C GLY A 19 8.15 -17.09 -1.28
N THR A 20 7.07 -16.37 -0.94
CA THR A 20 6.73 -16.11 0.47
C THR A 20 6.07 -17.33 1.12
N PRO A 21 6.18 -17.50 2.46
CA PRO A 21 5.54 -18.61 3.16
C PRO A 21 4.02 -18.62 3.03
N SER A 22 3.41 -19.79 3.12
CA SER A 22 1.95 -19.93 3.11
C SER A 22 1.33 -19.37 4.37
N MET A 23 0.15 -18.79 4.22
CA MET A 23 -0.67 -18.32 5.34
C MET A 23 -1.57 -19.43 5.87
N SER A 24 -2.06 -19.31 7.09
CA SER A 24 -3.00 -20.27 7.69
C SER A 24 -3.99 -19.60 8.64
N TYR A 25 -5.18 -20.17 8.71
CA TYR A 25 -6.19 -19.82 9.70
C TYR A 25 -6.84 -21.11 10.23
N LYS A 26 -7.05 -21.21 11.52
CA LYS A 26 -7.79 -22.31 12.15
C LYS A 26 -8.54 -21.83 13.37
N LEU A 27 -9.69 -22.43 13.61
CA LEU A 27 -10.37 -22.30 14.90
C LEU A 27 -9.64 -23.19 15.93
N SER A 28 -9.15 -22.57 16.99
CA SER A 28 -8.60 -23.28 18.16
C SER A 28 -9.69 -23.63 19.17
N GLN A 29 -10.78 -22.86 19.19
CA GLN A 29 -11.97 -23.08 20.02
C GLN A 29 -13.22 -22.92 19.16
N THR A 30 -14.28 -23.66 19.49
CA THR A 30 -15.54 -23.69 18.74
C THR A 30 -16.75 -23.54 19.65
N ILE A 31 -17.83 -22.91 19.14
CA ILE A 31 -19.08 -22.70 19.89
C ILE A 31 -19.59 -24.02 20.47
N THR A 32 -19.52 -25.11 19.72
CA THR A 32 -20.03 -26.42 20.14
C THR A 32 -19.30 -27.05 21.32
N LYS A 33 -17.99 -26.72 21.51
CA LYS A 33 -17.18 -27.29 22.60
C LYS A 33 -16.91 -26.27 23.69
N ASP A 34 -16.68 -25.01 23.32
CA ASP A 34 -16.11 -23.98 24.18
C ASP A 34 -17.08 -22.82 24.41
N ASN A 35 -18.29 -22.85 23.80
CA ASN A 35 -19.31 -21.81 23.79
C ASN A 35 -18.93 -20.51 23.05
N TYR A 36 -17.77 -20.45 22.38
CA TYR A 36 -17.31 -19.35 21.54
C TYR A 36 -16.32 -19.85 20.50
N ASN A 37 -16.12 -19.04 19.45
CA ASN A 37 -15.08 -19.32 18.46
C ASN A 37 -13.86 -18.47 18.75
N LEU A 38 -12.67 -19.09 18.69
CA LEU A 38 -11.37 -18.40 18.71
C LEU A 38 -10.54 -18.87 17.54
N GLY A 39 -10.19 -17.93 16.65
CA GLY A 39 -9.31 -18.17 15.51
C GLY A 39 -7.85 -17.87 15.83
N ILE A 40 -6.94 -18.63 15.23
CA ILE A 40 -5.51 -18.32 15.15
C ILE A 40 -5.16 -18.16 13.68
N ALA A 41 -4.52 -17.04 13.34
CA ALA A 41 -4.03 -16.76 11.99
C ALA A 41 -2.50 -16.63 11.97
N SER A 42 -1.86 -17.19 10.95
CA SER A 42 -0.48 -16.91 10.57
C SER A 42 -0.54 -16.28 9.19
N ILE A 43 -0.08 -15.04 9.07
CA ILE A 43 -0.18 -14.23 7.85
C ILE A 43 1.17 -13.63 7.48
N ASN A 44 1.38 -13.37 6.20
CA ASN A 44 2.53 -12.60 5.73
C ASN A 44 2.28 -11.12 5.99
N THR A 45 3.30 -10.43 6.47
CA THR A 45 3.23 -8.98 6.74
C THR A 45 2.99 -8.15 5.48
N HIS A 46 3.38 -8.68 4.30
CA HIS A 46 3.20 -8.03 2.99
C HIS A 46 2.16 -8.76 2.11
N ALA A 47 1.03 -9.16 2.70
CA ALA A 47 -0.06 -9.81 1.97
C ALA A 47 -1.24 -8.84 1.73
N GLY A 48 -1.78 -8.84 0.50
CA GLY A 48 -2.94 -8.04 0.13
C GLY A 48 -2.67 -6.53 0.20
N THR A 49 -3.64 -5.77 0.72
CA THR A 49 -3.44 -4.35 0.98
C THR A 49 -2.69 -4.18 2.30
N HIS A 50 -1.47 -3.68 2.23
CA HIS A 50 -0.55 -3.61 3.36
C HIS A 50 0.30 -2.34 3.32
N THR A 51 1.09 -2.11 4.35
CA THR A 51 2.10 -1.06 4.41
C THR A 51 3.46 -1.63 4.73
N ASP A 52 4.50 -0.97 4.19
CA ASP A 52 5.90 -1.20 4.54
C ASP A 52 6.36 -0.19 5.58
N ALA A 53 7.07 -0.71 6.60
CA ALA A 53 7.86 0.08 7.52
C ALA A 53 9.32 0.21 7.04
N PRO A 54 10.08 1.23 7.48
CA PRO A 54 11.51 1.36 7.16
C PRO A 54 12.32 0.08 7.41
N LEU A 55 11.99 -0.67 8.47
CA LEU A 55 12.65 -1.93 8.83
C LEU A 55 12.63 -2.96 7.68
N HIS A 56 11.67 -2.91 6.76
CA HIS A 56 11.56 -3.85 5.64
C HIS A 56 12.80 -3.84 4.72
N PHE A 57 13.38 -2.67 4.43
CA PHE A 57 14.55 -2.52 3.55
C PHE A 57 15.76 -1.89 4.21
N ILE A 58 15.63 -1.38 5.44
CA ILE A 58 16.69 -0.62 6.12
C ILE A 58 17.03 -1.32 7.43
N GLN A 59 18.26 -1.81 7.54
CA GLN A 59 18.74 -2.43 8.77
C GLN A 59 18.74 -1.40 9.90
N GLY A 60 18.01 -1.72 10.99
CA GLY A 60 17.83 -0.80 12.12
C GLY A 60 16.90 0.39 11.81
N GLY A 61 16.12 0.31 10.72
CA GLY A 61 15.03 1.24 10.45
C GLY A 61 13.88 1.06 11.42
N ASP A 62 13.01 2.08 11.51
CA ASP A 62 11.83 2.06 12.37
C ASP A 62 10.93 0.88 12.03
N SER A 63 10.49 0.17 13.05
CA SER A 63 9.44 -0.84 12.96
C SER A 63 8.06 -0.18 13.00
N LEU A 64 7.03 -0.95 12.71
CA LEU A 64 5.69 -0.45 12.43
C LEU A 64 5.08 0.37 13.57
N GLU A 65 5.30 -0.04 14.84
CA GLU A 65 4.78 0.65 16.02
C GLU A 65 5.51 1.97 16.32
N GLU A 66 6.69 2.18 15.73
CA GLU A 66 7.48 3.41 15.92
C GLU A 66 7.07 4.51 14.92
N ILE A 67 6.27 4.16 13.91
CA ILE A 67 5.82 5.09 12.88
C ILE A 67 4.66 5.94 13.41
N ASP A 68 4.75 7.26 13.24
CA ASP A 68 3.65 8.16 13.53
C ASP A 68 2.41 7.81 12.68
N VAL A 69 1.32 7.44 13.35
CA VAL A 69 0.05 7.05 12.73
C VAL A 69 -0.52 8.16 11.84
N CYS A 70 -0.19 9.42 12.11
CA CYS A 70 -0.61 10.55 11.28
C CYS A 70 -0.14 10.44 9.83
N LYS A 71 0.91 9.66 9.54
CA LYS A 71 1.35 9.42 8.16
C LYS A 71 0.29 8.70 7.32
N TYR A 72 -0.49 7.84 7.94
CA TYR A 72 -1.50 6.98 7.30
C TYR A 72 -2.90 7.62 7.22
N ILE A 73 -3.09 8.82 7.75
CA ILE A 73 -4.41 9.44 7.87
C ILE A 73 -4.36 10.88 7.38
N GLY A 74 -5.26 11.26 6.48
CA GLY A 74 -5.42 12.65 6.05
C GLY A 74 -5.83 12.81 4.59
N LYS A 75 -5.93 14.08 4.19
CA LYS A 75 -6.13 14.43 2.78
C LYS A 75 -5.05 13.81 1.92
N THR A 76 -5.45 13.20 0.82
CA THR A 76 -4.61 12.43 -0.07
C THR A 76 -4.99 12.71 -1.51
N VAL A 77 -4.00 12.96 -2.34
CA VAL A 77 -4.18 13.16 -3.79
C VAL A 77 -4.29 11.80 -4.48
N ILE A 78 -5.22 11.66 -5.40
CA ILE A 78 -5.31 10.52 -6.32
C ILE A 78 -4.74 10.97 -7.67
N ALA A 79 -3.50 10.59 -7.95
CA ALA A 79 -2.87 10.88 -9.24
C ALA A 79 -3.26 9.80 -10.26
N ASP A 80 -4.06 10.16 -11.25
CA ASP A 80 -4.55 9.22 -12.26
C ASP A 80 -3.48 8.95 -13.32
N CYS A 81 -2.92 7.75 -13.26
CA CYS A 81 -1.97 7.18 -14.21
C CYS A 81 -2.56 5.94 -14.91
N SER A 82 -3.89 5.82 -15.00
CA SER A 82 -4.57 4.64 -15.57
C SER A 82 -4.35 4.43 -17.07
N VAL A 83 -3.76 5.41 -17.75
CA VAL A 83 -3.29 5.29 -19.14
C VAL A 83 -2.01 4.46 -19.28
N LYS A 84 -1.34 4.16 -18.17
CA LYS A 84 -0.12 3.34 -18.17
C LYS A 84 -0.49 1.85 -18.25
N SER A 85 0.24 1.15 -19.12
CA SER A 85 0.09 -0.29 -19.38
C SER A 85 1.16 -1.10 -18.62
N ASP A 86 1.20 -2.41 -18.93
CA ASP A 86 2.17 -3.36 -18.40
C ASP A 86 3.61 -2.81 -18.57
N PHE A 87 4.39 -2.78 -17.49
CA PHE A 87 5.77 -2.26 -17.42
C PHE A 87 5.98 -0.78 -17.76
N ASP A 88 4.95 -0.02 -18.07
CA ASP A 88 5.10 1.39 -18.34
C ASP A 88 5.66 2.13 -17.13
N LYS A 89 6.56 3.07 -17.40
CA LYS A 89 7.16 3.87 -16.35
C LYS A 89 6.30 5.07 -16.01
N ILE A 90 6.16 5.31 -14.72
CA ILE A 90 5.54 6.52 -14.18
C ILE A 90 6.66 7.49 -13.83
N TYR A 91 6.67 8.64 -14.49
CA TYR A 91 7.70 9.66 -14.36
C TYR A 91 7.18 10.86 -13.57
N VAL A 92 8.06 11.77 -13.22
CA VAL A 92 7.72 13.06 -12.60
C VAL A 92 6.70 13.82 -13.44
N SER A 93 6.84 13.81 -14.78
CA SER A 93 5.91 14.48 -15.69
C SER A 93 4.47 14.03 -15.57
N ASP A 94 4.23 12.77 -15.20
CA ASP A 94 2.88 12.23 -15.01
C ASP A 94 2.21 12.81 -13.76
N LEU A 95 2.99 13.22 -12.75
CA LEU A 95 2.50 13.77 -11.49
C LEU A 95 2.59 15.31 -11.41
N LEU A 96 3.26 15.98 -12.35
CA LEU A 96 3.36 17.45 -12.37
C LEU A 96 2.00 18.17 -12.26
N PRO A 97 0.92 17.71 -12.91
CA PRO A 97 -0.39 18.35 -12.76
C PRO A 97 -0.94 18.36 -11.34
N TYR A 98 -0.46 17.45 -10.48
CA TYR A 98 -0.87 17.29 -9.09
C TYR A 98 0.14 17.87 -8.08
N SER A 99 1.25 18.45 -8.54
CA SER A 99 2.41 18.80 -7.69
C SER A 99 2.07 19.70 -6.51
N GLU A 100 1.28 20.75 -6.72
CA GLU A 100 0.85 21.69 -5.67
C GLU A 100 -0.02 20.98 -4.62
N LYS A 101 -1.01 20.20 -5.07
CA LYS A 101 -1.87 19.42 -4.18
C LYS A 101 -1.08 18.37 -3.38
N ILE A 102 -0.12 17.69 -4.02
CA ILE A 102 0.76 16.72 -3.34
C ILE A 102 1.61 17.43 -2.28
N ALA A 103 2.16 18.60 -2.62
CA ALA A 103 2.96 19.39 -1.68
C ALA A 103 2.16 19.88 -0.47
N ASP A 104 0.86 20.13 -0.64
CA ASP A 104 -0.05 20.52 0.44
C ASP A 104 -0.51 19.32 1.28
N CYS A 105 -1.06 18.30 0.63
CA CYS A 105 -1.62 17.10 1.30
C CYS A 105 -0.54 16.20 1.92
N LYS A 106 0.69 16.22 1.39
CA LYS A 106 1.80 15.34 1.79
C LYS A 106 1.51 13.84 1.62
N ARG A 107 0.45 13.47 0.92
CA ARG A 107 0.07 12.09 0.65
C ARG A 107 -0.41 11.97 -0.79
N VAL A 108 0.02 10.91 -1.46
CA VAL A 108 -0.39 10.63 -2.84
C VAL A 108 -0.68 9.14 -3.02
N ILE A 109 -1.75 8.84 -3.72
CA ILE A 109 -2.06 7.50 -4.23
C ILE A 109 -1.97 7.56 -5.75
N ILE A 110 -1.23 6.64 -6.34
CA ILE A 110 -1.07 6.53 -7.78
C ILE A 110 -2.05 5.50 -8.30
N LYS A 111 -3.09 5.98 -8.99
CA LYS A 111 -4.13 5.16 -9.59
C LYS A 111 -3.66 4.69 -10.96
N THR A 112 -3.53 3.37 -11.13
CA THR A 112 -3.09 2.72 -12.38
C THR A 112 -4.15 1.81 -12.99
N GLY A 113 -5.20 1.45 -12.23
CA GLY A 113 -6.16 0.43 -12.59
C GLY A 113 -5.56 -0.99 -12.54
N TRP A 114 -4.40 -1.17 -11.89
CA TRP A 114 -3.71 -2.47 -11.85
C TRP A 114 -4.41 -3.49 -10.97
N SER A 115 -5.15 -3.06 -9.98
CA SER A 115 -5.89 -3.94 -9.06
C SER A 115 -6.85 -4.91 -9.76
N LYS A 116 -7.33 -4.57 -10.96
CA LYS A 116 -8.17 -5.46 -11.80
C LYS A 116 -7.48 -6.77 -12.19
N HIS A 117 -6.14 -6.82 -12.15
CA HIS A 117 -5.33 -8.00 -12.45
C HIS A 117 -5.03 -8.86 -11.22
N PHE A 118 -5.54 -8.48 -10.04
CA PHE A 118 -5.45 -9.34 -8.86
C PHE A 118 -6.04 -10.72 -9.17
N ASN A 119 -5.35 -11.79 -8.77
CA ASN A 119 -5.59 -13.19 -9.15
C ASN A 119 -5.09 -13.61 -10.55
N GLU A 120 -4.46 -12.72 -11.31
CA GLU A 120 -3.72 -13.08 -12.52
C GLU A 120 -2.22 -13.22 -12.22
N PRO A 121 -1.50 -14.18 -12.83
CA PRO A 121 -0.05 -14.34 -12.60
C PRO A 121 0.76 -13.07 -12.83
N LYS A 122 0.37 -12.25 -13.82
CA LYS A 122 1.04 -10.99 -14.15
C LYS A 122 0.92 -9.91 -13.09
N TYR A 123 0.01 -10.06 -12.12
CA TYR A 123 -0.17 -9.07 -11.06
C TYR A 123 1.13 -8.74 -10.34
N PHE A 124 1.99 -9.73 -10.11
CA PHE A 124 3.26 -9.59 -9.39
C PHE A 124 4.46 -9.27 -10.29
N THR A 125 4.32 -9.24 -11.62
CA THR A 125 5.47 -9.15 -12.53
C THR A 125 5.41 -7.98 -13.49
N ASP A 126 4.23 -7.62 -14.02
CA ASP A 126 4.11 -6.79 -15.23
C ASP A 126 3.56 -5.38 -14.94
N TYR A 127 3.41 -5.00 -13.68
CA TYR A 127 2.76 -3.77 -13.26
C TYR A 127 3.51 -2.48 -13.68
N PRO A 128 2.79 -1.34 -13.76
CA PRO A 128 3.39 -0.03 -13.99
C PRO A 128 4.42 0.34 -12.93
N VAL A 129 5.51 0.95 -13.36
CA VAL A 129 6.77 1.06 -12.61
C VAL A 129 6.97 2.47 -12.09
N ILE A 130 7.07 2.64 -10.78
CA ILE A 130 7.56 3.88 -10.16
C ILE A 130 9.07 4.02 -10.45
N THR A 131 9.45 5.12 -11.11
CA THR A 131 10.87 5.39 -11.36
C THR A 131 11.58 5.89 -10.11
N LEU A 132 12.88 5.62 -9.99
CA LEU A 132 13.68 6.16 -8.89
C LEU A 132 13.70 7.70 -8.90
N GLU A 133 13.66 8.30 -10.09
CA GLU A 133 13.55 9.76 -10.25
C GLU A 133 12.27 10.29 -9.62
N LEU A 134 11.12 9.63 -9.87
CA LEU A 134 9.84 10.00 -9.27
C LEU A 134 9.87 9.82 -7.76
N ALA A 135 10.39 8.72 -7.24
CA ALA A 135 10.52 8.50 -5.80
C ALA A 135 11.33 9.62 -5.13
N ASN A 136 12.49 9.98 -5.70
CA ASN A 136 13.33 11.06 -5.19
C ASN A 136 12.65 12.44 -5.28
N TRP A 137 11.86 12.68 -6.33
CA TRP A 137 11.09 13.92 -6.45
C TRP A 137 10.00 14.02 -5.38
N LEU A 138 9.27 12.94 -5.11
CA LEU A 138 8.27 12.86 -4.05
C LEU A 138 8.89 13.10 -2.66
N VAL A 139 10.06 12.52 -2.41
CA VAL A 139 10.84 12.79 -1.18
C VAL A 139 11.18 14.28 -1.05
N LYS A 140 11.62 14.95 -2.13
CA LYS A 140 11.90 16.40 -2.12
C LYS A 140 10.66 17.25 -1.86
N LEU A 141 9.47 16.80 -2.24
CA LEU A 141 8.20 17.46 -1.88
C LEU A 141 7.84 17.24 -0.41
N GLY A 142 8.55 16.38 0.30
CA GLY A 142 8.33 16.09 1.71
C GLY A 142 7.04 15.33 1.96
N ILE A 143 6.69 14.38 1.09
CA ILE A 143 5.51 13.54 1.30
C ILE A 143 5.69 12.64 2.52
N LEU A 144 4.57 12.26 3.13
CA LEU A 144 4.49 11.34 4.26
C LEU A 144 4.14 9.92 3.82
N MET A 145 3.36 9.80 2.74
CA MET A 145 2.83 8.52 2.27
C MET A 145 2.74 8.48 0.74
N ILE A 146 3.10 7.34 0.17
CA ILE A 146 2.72 6.94 -1.20
C ILE A 146 1.85 5.69 -1.14
N GLY A 147 0.75 5.67 -1.90
CA GLY A 147 -0.10 4.50 -2.11
C GLY A 147 -0.09 4.04 -3.56
N VAL A 148 -0.18 2.74 -3.80
CA VAL A 148 -0.24 2.15 -5.15
C VAL A 148 -1.18 0.95 -5.21
N GLU A 149 -1.74 0.65 -6.40
CA GLU A 149 -2.54 -0.56 -6.64
C GLU A 149 -1.68 -1.82 -6.87
N PRO A 150 -0.51 -1.72 -7.52
CA PRO A 150 0.40 -2.87 -7.65
C PRO A 150 0.85 -3.44 -6.31
N PRO A 151 1.33 -4.70 -6.32
CA PRO A 151 1.85 -5.36 -5.13
C PRO A 151 3.26 -4.89 -4.74
N SER A 152 3.85 -3.98 -5.51
CA SER A 152 5.12 -3.30 -5.23
C SER A 152 5.32 -2.11 -6.16
N LEU A 153 6.38 -1.32 -5.91
CA LEU A 153 6.66 -0.08 -6.63
C LEU A 153 7.41 -0.30 -7.95
N ASN A 154 8.27 -1.32 -8.01
CA ASN A 154 9.12 -1.55 -9.17
C ASN A 154 9.66 -2.99 -9.20
N PRO A 155 9.31 -3.83 -10.20
CA PRO A 155 9.67 -5.25 -10.19
C PRO A 155 11.18 -5.50 -10.41
N LYS A 156 11.92 -4.51 -10.96
CA LYS A 156 13.35 -4.66 -11.30
C LYS A 156 14.28 -3.90 -10.35
N LYS A 157 13.82 -2.77 -9.81
CA LYS A 157 14.60 -1.88 -8.93
C LYS A 157 13.88 -1.65 -7.61
N TYR A 158 13.21 -2.69 -7.09
CA TYR A 158 12.41 -2.56 -5.87
C TYR A 158 13.25 -2.10 -4.68
N ILE A 159 14.48 -2.60 -4.52
CA ILE A 159 15.36 -2.22 -3.40
C ILE A 159 15.68 -0.72 -3.42
N GLU A 160 16.09 -0.19 -4.58
CA GLU A 160 16.50 1.22 -4.67
C GLU A 160 15.31 2.18 -4.47
N VAL A 161 14.14 1.85 -5.05
CA VAL A 161 12.95 2.69 -4.95
C VAL A 161 12.40 2.68 -3.53
N HIS A 162 12.27 1.50 -2.89
CA HIS A 162 11.84 1.41 -1.49
C HIS A 162 12.80 2.14 -0.55
N LYS A 163 14.11 1.91 -0.70
CA LYS A 163 15.11 2.60 0.14
C LYS A 163 15.05 4.11 -0.01
N ALA A 164 14.86 4.63 -1.22
CA ALA A 164 14.75 6.08 -1.42
C ALA A 164 13.59 6.69 -0.63
N LEU A 165 12.43 6.03 -0.60
CA LEU A 165 11.24 6.49 0.13
C LEU A 165 11.35 6.22 1.64
N LEU A 166 11.63 4.99 2.03
CA LEU A 166 11.65 4.57 3.43
C LEU A 166 12.76 5.25 4.23
N SER A 167 13.95 5.50 3.64
CA SER A 167 15.03 6.25 4.29
C SER A 167 14.68 7.71 4.57
N ALA A 168 13.74 8.26 3.80
CA ALA A 168 13.20 9.60 4.04
C ALA A 168 11.99 9.59 5.00
N GLY A 169 11.65 8.44 5.57
CA GLY A 169 10.53 8.28 6.47
C GLY A 169 9.16 8.30 5.78
N VAL A 170 9.11 8.14 4.45
CA VAL A 170 7.86 8.01 3.70
C VAL A 170 7.34 6.59 3.89
N VAL A 171 6.07 6.43 4.30
CA VAL A 171 5.42 5.12 4.36
C VAL A 171 4.87 4.73 2.98
N ILE A 172 4.90 3.44 2.68
CA ILE A 172 4.42 2.89 1.42
C ILE A 172 3.18 2.05 1.72
N VAL A 173 2.11 2.25 0.94
CA VAL A 173 0.89 1.43 1.00
C VAL A 173 0.72 0.75 -0.36
N GLU A 174 0.72 -0.56 -0.38
CA GLU A 174 0.66 -1.38 -1.59
C GLU A 174 -0.63 -2.20 -1.68
N GLY A 175 -1.01 -2.61 -2.88
CA GLY A 175 -2.18 -3.45 -3.09
C GLY A 175 -3.51 -2.73 -2.84
N LEU A 176 -3.61 -1.44 -3.12
CA LEU A 176 -4.89 -0.72 -3.08
C LEU A 176 -5.81 -1.18 -4.22
N THR A 177 -7.12 -1.03 -4.03
CA THR A 177 -8.13 -1.38 -5.04
C THR A 177 -9.27 -0.37 -5.06
N ASN A 178 -10.20 -0.53 -6.01
CA ASN A 178 -11.43 0.29 -6.15
C ASN A 178 -11.19 1.80 -6.31
N LEU A 179 -9.99 2.22 -6.70
CA LEU A 179 -9.68 3.65 -6.87
C LEU A 179 -10.51 4.30 -7.99
N GLU A 180 -11.02 3.52 -8.94
CA GLU A 180 -11.92 3.98 -10.00
C GLU A 180 -13.29 4.43 -9.48
N THR A 181 -13.65 4.03 -8.26
CA THR A 181 -14.94 4.41 -7.63
C THR A 181 -14.90 5.77 -6.96
N ILE A 182 -13.70 6.34 -6.77
CA ILE A 182 -13.51 7.66 -6.14
C ILE A 182 -13.76 8.75 -7.18
N PRO A 183 -14.68 9.69 -6.95
CA PRO A 183 -14.85 10.83 -7.82
C PRO A 183 -13.74 11.87 -7.58
N GLY A 184 -13.17 12.39 -8.67
CA GLY A 184 -12.14 13.43 -8.59
C GLY A 184 -10.75 12.90 -8.20
N ASP A 185 -9.91 13.82 -7.76
CA ASP A 185 -8.47 13.60 -7.55
C ASP A 185 -8.02 13.81 -6.09
N GLU A 186 -8.96 13.87 -5.15
CA GLU A 186 -8.68 14.00 -3.72
C GLU A 186 -9.66 13.16 -2.88
N ILE A 187 -9.15 12.59 -1.78
CA ILE A 187 -9.93 11.85 -0.80
C ILE A 187 -9.32 12.03 0.60
N PHE A 188 -10.12 11.89 1.65
CA PHE A 188 -9.56 11.70 3.00
C PHE A 188 -9.27 10.22 3.21
N PHE A 189 -8.01 9.85 3.25
CA PHE A 189 -7.53 8.48 3.38
C PHE A 189 -7.35 8.09 4.85
N ILE A 190 -7.70 6.85 5.18
CA ILE A 190 -7.40 6.18 6.44
C ILE A 190 -6.87 4.79 6.10
N GLY A 191 -5.63 4.49 6.51
CA GLY A 191 -4.99 3.20 6.24
C GLY A 191 -3.99 2.81 7.33
N ALA A 192 -4.32 3.08 8.61
CA ALA A 192 -3.44 2.74 9.71
C ALA A 192 -3.41 1.22 9.96
N PRO A 193 -2.22 0.58 9.98
CA PRO A 193 -2.06 -0.81 10.34
C PRO A 193 -2.19 -1.02 11.86
N ILE A 194 -2.27 -2.28 12.28
CA ILE A 194 -2.07 -2.65 13.69
C ILE A 194 -0.60 -2.35 14.07
N ALA A 195 -0.39 -1.69 15.21
CA ALA A 195 0.94 -1.36 15.72
C ALA A 195 1.64 -2.63 16.28
N LEU A 196 2.00 -3.56 15.40
CA LEU A 196 2.69 -4.78 15.77
C LEU A 196 4.17 -4.48 16.04
N LYS A 197 4.59 -4.72 17.28
CA LYS A 197 5.96 -4.42 17.73
C LYS A 197 7.00 -5.24 16.97
N GLY A 198 7.99 -4.54 16.41
CA GLY A 198 9.11 -5.13 15.67
C GLY A 198 8.71 -5.61 14.26
N ALA A 199 7.52 -5.27 13.76
CA ALA A 199 7.11 -5.67 12.43
C ALA A 199 7.68 -4.75 11.34
N ASP A 200 8.01 -5.36 10.21
CA ASP A 200 8.54 -4.73 8.99
C ASP A 200 7.43 -4.19 8.06
N GLY A 201 6.19 -4.49 8.35
CA GLY A 201 4.99 -4.14 7.64
C GLY A 201 3.79 -4.88 8.18
N PHE A 202 2.58 -4.57 7.75
CA PHE A 202 1.37 -5.32 8.11
C PHE A 202 0.20 -5.01 7.18
N PRO A 203 -0.71 -5.97 6.94
CA PRO A 203 -1.98 -5.70 6.27
C PRO A 203 -2.80 -4.63 7.01
N LEU A 204 -3.52 -3.82 6.24
CA LEU A 204 -4.34 -2.75 6.76
C LEU A 204 -5.71 -2.69 6.08
N ARG A 205 -6.68 -2.05 6.72
CA ARG A 205 -7.92 -1.66 6.05
C ARG A 205 -7.77 -0.25 5.49
N ALA A 206 -7.69 -0.16 4.17
CA ALA A 206 -7.61 1.11 3.45
C ALA A 206 -9.01 1.66 3.18
N LEU A 207 -9.29 2.86 3.63
CA LEU A 207 -10.58 3.54 3.43
C LEU A 207 -10.36 4.92 2.83
N GLY A 208 -11.21 5.29 1.87
CA GLY A 208 -11.38 6.64 1.40
C GLY A 208 -12.68 7.24 1.94
N ILE A 209 -12.67 8.47 2.41
CA ILE A 209 -13.85 9.17 2.95
C ILE A 209 -14.09 10.45 2.18
N GLU A 210 -15.29 10.59 1.64
CA GLU A 210 -15.84 11.81 1.06
C GLU A 210 -16.82 12.43 2.07
N PHE A 211 -16.55 13.70 2.43
CA PHE A 211 -17.36 14.45 3.43
C PHE A 211 -18.50 15.23 2.78
#